data_e710927b0a36097e0aa510d458f2edf8
#
_entry.id   e710927b0a36097e0aa510d458f2edf8
#
_cell.length_a   1.000
_cell.length_b   1.000
_cell.length_c   1.000
_cell.angle_alpha   90.00
_cell.angle_beta   90.00
_cell.angle_gamma   90.00
#
_symmetry.space_group_name_H-M   'P 1'
#
loop_
_entity.id
_entity.type
_entity.pdbx_description
1 polymer ?
#
loop_
_entity_poly.entity_id
_entity_poly.type
_entity_poly.pdbx_seq_one_letter_code
_entity_poly.pdbx_strand_id
1 'polypeptide(L)'
;MLYLAPPRFNIMGEFKLSQLYIKKGIDLKMKSFIAWIGGKSLLAKRIISEFPQSVERYVEVFGGGGSVLFAKDKHADLEVYNDANSELVNLFRCMKYHRAELEREIDGYINSREVFQDIKIRLETGTGFTDIQRAGMFFIKLKTSFGADGRTFCCHKRNLSTNRFEEISQRLKNVVVENKDFENLIKVYDRPNALFYCDPPYHTTEKYYDVQFTEDDHLRLKNALDHIKGKFVLSYNDDEFIRELYKDYTIINVSRQNNLSSGTYKEVIIKNF
;
A
#
# COMPACT_ATOMS: atom_id res chain seq x y z
N MET A 1 -23.06 -22.92 35.76
CA MET A 1 -22.78 -22.58 34.36
C MET A 1 -23.10 -21.09 34.15
N LEU A 2 -22.12 -20.24 34.28
CA LEU A 2 -22.29 -18.78 34.17
C LEU A 2 -22.00 -18.39 32.72
N TYR A 3 -22.99 -17.90 32.02
CA TYR A 3 -22.86 -17.28 30.72
C TYR A 3 -22.21 -15.90 30.87
N LEU A 4 -20.98 -15.76 30.43
CA LEU A 4 -20.32 -14.46 30.26
C LEU A 4 -20.82 -13.83 28.96
N ALA A 5 -21.47 -12.68 29.06
CA ALA A 5 -21.90 -11.88 27.92
C ALA A 5 -20.67 -11.34 27.15
N PRO A 6 -20.74 -11.25 25.79
CA PRO A 6 -19.64 -10.72 25.00
C PRO A 6 -19.41 -9.23 25.28
N PRO A 7 -18.18 -8.72 25.14
CA PRO A 7 -17.85 -7.34 25.41
C PRO A 7 -18.63 -6.38 24.50
N ARG A 8 -19.23 -5.37 25.09
CA ARG A 8 -19.95 -4.31 24.37
C ARG A 8 -18.96 -3.51 23.54
N PHE A 9 -19.07 -3.60 22.22
CA PHE A 9 -18.38 -2.74 21.28
C PHE A 9 -18.68 -1.26 21.58
N ASN A 10 -17.66 -0.43 21.54
CA ASN A 10 -17.80 1.03 21.72
C ASN A 10 -18.33 1.68 20.43
N ILE A 11 -19.62 1.47 20.15
CA ILE A 11 -20.33 1.93 18.96
C ILE A 11 -20.33 3.47 18.84
N MET A 12 -20.17 4.19 19.95
CA MET A 12 -20.16 5.66 19.96
C MET A 12 -18.89 6.28 19.38
N GLY A 13 -17.74 5.63 19.53
CA GLY A 13 -16.47 6.12 18.94
C GLY A 13 -16.45 5.97 17.41
N GLU A 14 -16.93 4.85 16.91
CA GLU A 14 -17.02 4.60 15.47
C GLU A 14 -18.08 5.50 14.80
N PHE A 15 -19.19 5.78 15.47
CA PHE A 15 -20.24 6.66 14.95
C PHE A 15 -19.78 8.13 14.84
N LYS A 16 -18.97 8.64 15.76
CA LYS A 16 -18.38 9.98 15.69
C LYS A 16 -17.33 10.08 14.58
N LEU A 17 -16.50 9.06 14.41
CA LEU A 17 -15.52 9.01 13.32
C LEU A 17 -16.21 8.91 11.94
N SER A 18 -17.21 8.06 11.79
CA SER A 18 -17.97 7.94 10.54
C SER A 18 -18.65 9.27 10.14
N GLN A 19 -19.22 10.00 11.08
CA GLN A 19 -19.82 11.31 10.84
C GLN A 19 -18.77 12.38 10.42
N LEU A 20 -17.55 12.30 10.97
CA LEU A 20 -16.45 13.19 10.59
C LEU A 20 -16.00 12.94 9.14
N TYR A 21 -15.96 11.68 8.73
CA TYR A 21 -15.60 11.28 7.35
C TYR A 21 -16.68 11.68 6.33
N ILE A 22 -17.95 11.51 6.66
CA ILE A 22 -19.07 11.95 5.82
C ILE A 22 -19.05 13.48 5.61
N LYS A 23 -18.74 14.27 6.65
CA LYS A 23 -18.58 15.72 6.55
C LYS A 23 -17.44 16.15 5.62
N LYS A 24 -16.37 15.32 5.48
CA LYS A 24 -15.23 15.56 4.58
C LYS A 24 -15.40 14.95 3.19
N GLY A 25 -16.54 14.29 2.90
CA GLY A 25 -16.81 13.66 1.60
C GLY A 25 -15.87 12.48 1.28
N ILE A 26 -15.31 11.81 2.30
CA ILE A 26 -14.42 10.66 2.11
C ILE A 26 -15.26 9.39 2.12
N ASP A 27 -15.76 9.03 0.94
CA ASP A 27 -16.35 7.73 0.71
C ASP A 27 -15.29 6.79 0.11
N LEU A 28 -14.99 5.67 0.78
CA LEU A 28 -14.05 4.68 0.26
C LEU A 28 -14.74 3.87 -0.83
N LYS A 29 -14.45 4.18 -2.08
CA LYS A 29 -15.11 3.56 -3.21
C LYS A 29 -14.48 2.23 -3.63
N MET A 30 -13.14 2.12 -3.53
CA MET A 30 -12.42 0.96 -4.04
C MET A 30 -11.40 0.42 -3.03
N LYS A 31 -11.20 -0.90 -3.03
CA LYS A 31 -10.10 -1.56 -2.31
C LYS A 31 -9.03 -2.00 -3.30
N SER A 32 -7.80 -2.14 -2.85
CA SER A 32 -6.73 -2.77 -3.63
C SER A 32 -7.17 -4.15 -4.15
N PHE A 33 -6.65 -4.54 -5.31
CA PHE A 33 -6.89 -5.86 -5.93
C PHE A 33 -5.96 -6.94 -5.38
N ILE A 34 -4.92 -6.55 -4.66
CA ILE A 34 -3.99 -7.44 -3.95
C ILE A 34 -3.95 -7.11 -2.46
N ALA A 35 -3.69 -8.12 -1.65
CA ALA A 35 -3.24 -7.92 -0.28
C ALA A 35 -1.73 -7.65 -0.31
N TRP A 36 -1.25 -6.78 0.55
CA TRP A 36 0.16 -6.42 0.67
C TRP A 36 0.56 -6.29 2.13
N ILE A 37 1.76 -6.74 2.49
CA ILE A 37 2.28 -6.62 3.85
C ILE A 37 2.37 -5.12 4.20
N GLY A 38 1.93 -4.74 5.38
CA GLY A 38 1.89 -3.33 5.78
C GLY A 38 0.77 -2.48 5.16
N GLY A 39 -0.07 -3.07 4.27
CA GLY A 39 -1.11 -2.32 3.55
C GLY A 39 -2.06 -1.54 4.45
N LYS A 40 -2.35 -0.30 4.09
CA LYS A 40 -3.08 0.70 4.89
C LYS A 40 -4.59 0.70 4.69
N SER A 41 -5.19 -0.41 4.24
CA SER A 41 -6.63 -0.46 3.94
C SER A 41 -7.54 -0.04 5.10
N LEU A 42 -7.17 -0.35 6.34
CA LEU A 42 -7.91 0.04 7.55
C LEU A 42 -7.69 1.51 7.94
N LEU A 43 -6.54 2.08 7.61
CA LEU A 43 -6.16 3.44 7.95
C LEU A 43 -6.34 4.43 6.79
N ALA A 44 -6.66 3.97 5.59
CA ALA A 44 -6.74 4.83 4.40
C ALA A 44 -7.64 6.05 4.60
N LYS A 45 -8.82 5.88 5.20
CA LYS A 45 -9.72 7.01 5.55
C LYS A 45 -9.04 8.02 6.48
N ARG A 46 -8.38 7.51 7.53
CA ARG A 46 -7.71 8.36 8.51
C ARG A 46 -6.55 9.11 7.87
N ILE A 47 -5.73 8.44 7.06
CA ILE A 47 -4.62 9.05 6.33
C ILE A 47 -5.14 10.14 5.38
N ILE A 48 -6.13 9.83 4.55
CA ILE A 48 -6.73 10.79 3.61
C ILE A 48 -7.35 11.99 4.33
N SER A 49 -7.88 11.81 5.54
CA SER A 49 -8.43 12.93 6.32
C SER A 49 -7.38 13.95 6.76
N GLU A 50 -6.09 13.58 6.75
CA GLU A 50 -4.96 14.46 7.01
C GLU A 50 -4.40 15.13 5.75
N PHE A 51 -4.87 14.76 4.55
CA PHE A 51 -4.44 15.40 3.32
C PHE A 51 -4.94 16.85 3.24
N PRO A 52 -4.18 17.75 2.60
CA PRO A 52 -4.66 19.11 2.34
C PRO A 52 -5.90 19.10 1.44
N GLN A 53 -6.71 20.13 1.52
CA GLN A 53 -7.99 20.20 0.78
C GLN A 53 -7.81 20.20 -0.73
N SER A 54 -6.73 20.80 -1.23
CA SER A 54 -6.42 20.88 -2.65
C SER A 54 -4.95 20.58 -2.88
N VAL A 55 -4.70 19.72 -3.86
CA VAL A 55 -3.37 19.40 -4.38
C VAL A 55 -3.48 19.21 -5.90
N GLU A 56 -2.44 19.61 -6.63
CA GLU A 56 -2.37 19.41 -8.09
C GLU A 56 -1.71 18.08 -8.43
N ARG A 57 -0.84 17.59 -7.54
CA ARG A 57 -0.08 16.36 -7.70
C ARG A 57 -0.17 15.51 -6.45
N TYR A 58 -0.52 14.27 -6.62
CA TYR A 58 -0.48 13.23 -5.58
C TYR A 58 0.58 12.19 -5.96
N VAL A 59 1.52 11.95 -5.10
CA VAL A 59 2.61 10.99 -5.33
C VAL A 59 2.61 9.98 -4.18
N GLU A 60 2.23 8.74 -4.45
CA GLU A 60 2.34 7.62 -3.52
C GLU A 60 3.73 7.00 -3.70
N VAL A 61 4.65 7.32 -2.78
CA VAL A 61 6.10 7.07 -2.93
C VAL A 61 6.47 5.61 -2.72
N PHE A 62 5.81 4.96 -1.76
CA PHE A 62 5.92 3.54 -1.43
C PHE A 62 4.52 2.93 -1.59
N GLY A 63 4.18 2.59 -2.83
CA GLY A 63 2.79 2.31 -3.19
C GLY A 63 2.26 0.99 -2.65
N GLY A 64 3.10 -0.05 -2.58
CA GLY A 64 2.68 -1.37 -2.13
C GLY A 64 1.40 -1.82 -2.86
N GLY A 65 0.41 -2.26 -2.11
CA GLY A 65 -0.89 -2.63 -2.68
C GLY A 65 -1.75 -1.46 -3.19
N GLY A 66 -1.32 -0.19 -3.09
CA GLY A 66 -2.08 0.97 -3.53
C GLY A 66 -3.31 1.27 -2.66
N SER A 67 -3.27 0.91 -1.39
CA SER A 67 -4.46 1.01 -0.51
C SER A 67 -5.00 2.43 -0.37
N VAL A 68 -4.12 3.44 -0.38
CA VAL A 68 -4.52 4.86 -0.29
C VAL A 68 -4.90 5.39 -1.66
N LEU A 69 -4.15 5.04 -2.72
CA LEU A 69 -4.47 5.40 -4.10
C LEU A 69 -5.89 4.98 -4.50
N PHE A 70 -6.26 3.72 -4.21
CA PHE A 70 -7.58 3.18 -4.56
C PHE A 70 -8.72 3.66 -3.66
N ALA A 71 -8.43 4.24 -2.51
CA ALA A 71 -9.46 4.69 -1.58
C ALA A 71 -10.26 5.91 -2.07
N LYS A 72 -9.79 6.61 -3.11
CA LYS A 72 -10.51 7.68 -3.81
C LYS A 72 -10.50 7.45 -5.32
N ASP A 73 -11.52 7.95 -5.99
CA ASP A 73 -11.57 7.94 -7.46
C ASP A 73 -10.45 8.79 -8.05
N LYS A 74 -10.11 9.88 -7.39
CA LYS A 74 -9.06 10.82 -7.80
C LYS A 74 -8.55 11.59 -6.59
N HIS A 75 -7.23 11.66 -6.41
CA HIS A 75 -6.59 12.48 -5.38
C HIS A 75 -6.19 13.86 -5.88
N ALA A 76 -5.70 13.94 -7.13
CA ALA A 76 -5.19 15.14 -7.77
C ALA A 76 -5.31 15.03 -9.30
N ASP A 77 -5.01 16.11 -10.03
CA ASP A 77 -5.00 16.09 -11.50
C ASP A 77 -3.89 15.20 -12.04
N LEU A 78 -2.71 15.23 -11.43
CA LEU A 78 -1.64 14.27 -11.67
C LEU A 78 -1.54 13.32 -10.48
N GLU A 79 -1.70 12.03 -10.73
CA GLU A 79 -1.47 10.97 -9.75
C GLU A 79 -0.31 10.09 -10.17
N VAL A 80 0.60 9.81 -9.23
CA VAL A 80 1.77 8.96 -9.44
C VAL A 80 1.76 7.85 -8.39
N TYR A 81 1.85 6.62 -8.86
CA TYR A 81 2.11 5.43 -8.05
C TYR A 81 3.55 5.00 -8.29
N ASN A 82 4.29 4.75 -7.24
CA ASN A 82 5.66 4.25 -7.30
C ASN A 82 5.88 3.14 -6.29
N ASP A 83 6.69 2.19 -6.65
CA ASP A 83 7.26 1.22 -5.72
C ASP A 83 8.66 0.79 -6.18
N ALA A 84 9.51 0.41 -5.24
CA ALA A 84 10.85 -0.10 -5.54
C ALA A 84 10.80 -1.56 -6.01
N ASN A 85 9.75 -2.32 -5.67
CA ASN A 85 9.57 -3.70 -6.10
C ASN A 85 9.15 -3.77 -7.57
N SER A 86 10.08 -4.18 -8.43
CA SER A 86 9.86 -4.23 -9.89
C SER A 86 8.76 -5.20 -10.31
N GLU A 87 8.57 -6.33 -9.62
CA GLU A 87 7.50 -7.29 -9.92
C GLU A 87 6.12 -6.70 -9.60
N LEU A 88 6.04 -5.97 -8.50
CA LEU A 88 4.82 -5.26 -8.13
C LEU A 88 4.48 -4.18 -9.15
N VAL A 89 5.48 -3.37 -9.54
CA VAL A 89 5.29 -2.33 -10.56
C VAL A 89 4.91 -2.93 -11.91
N ASN A 90 5.54 -4.06 -12.28
CA ASN A 90 5.17 -4.79 -13.50
C ASN A 90 3.70 -5.26 -13.45
N LEU A 91 3.24 -5.79 -12.32
CA LEU A 91 1.83 -6.16 -12.14
C LEU A 91 0.89 -4.95 -12.32
N PHE A 92 1.22 -3.79 -11.75
CA PHE A 92 0.42 -2.57 -11.93
C PHE A 92 0.42 -2.07 -13.39
N ARG A 93 1.55 -2.16 -14.10
CA ARG A 93 1.65 -1.83 -15.53
C ARG A 93 0.81 -2.78 -16.39
N CYS A 94 0.91 -4.08 -16.15
CA CYS A 94 0.09 -5.07 -16.87
C CYS A 94 -1.41 -4.89 -16.56
N MET A 95 -1.77 -4.59 -15.31
CA MET A 95 -3.14 -4.26 -14.94
C MET A 95 -3.67 -3.03 -15.67
N LYS A 96 -2.83 -2.02 -15.87
CA LYS A 96 -3.19 -0.79 -16.56
C LYS A 96 -3.32 -0.96 -18.07
N TYR A 97 -2.37 -1.64 -18.70
CA TYR A 97 -2.22 -1.67 -20.16
C TYR A 97 -2.62 -2.99 -20.84
N HIS A 98 -2.59 -4.10 -20.09
CA HIS A 98 -2.75 -5.47 -20.62
C HIS A 98 -3.70 -6.30 -19.76
N ARG A 99 -4.76 -5.67 -19.25
CA ARG A 99 -5.70 -6.30 -18.32
C ARG A 99 -6.27 -7.62 -18.84
N ALA A 100 -6.75 -7.63 -20.08
CA ALA A 100 -7.41 -8.81 -20.67
C ALA A 100 -6.43 -9.98 -20.86
N GLU A 101 -5.20 -9.68 -21.24
CA GLU A 101 -4.13 -10.66 -21.36
C GLU A 101 -3.72 -11.21 -19.99
N LEU A 102 -3.62 -10.33 -18.97
CA LEU A 102 -3.33 -10.72 -17.60
C LEU A 102 -4.43 -11.62 -17.02
N GLU A 103 -5.71 -11.32 -17.26
CA GLU A 103 -6.82 -12.18 -16.87
C GLU A 103 -6.69 -13.58 -17.48
N ARG A 104 -6.46 -13.66 -18.79
CA ARG A 104 -6.28 -14.95 -19.49
C ARG A 104 -5.08 -15.74 -18.96
N GLU A 105 -3.99 -15.07 -18.65
CA GLU A 105 -2.81 -15.70 -18.05
C GLU A 105 -3.14 -16.29 -16.67
N ILE A 106 -3.84 -15.53 -15.81
CA ILE A 106 -4.22 -15.96 -14.47
C ILE A 106 -5.21 -17.13 -14.52
N ASP A 107 -6.20 -17.11 -15.42
CA ASP A 107 -7.21 -18.15 -15.57
C ASP A 107 -6.61 -19.52 -15.97
N GLY A 108 -5.43 -19.51 -16.57
CA GLY A 108 -4.67 -20.72 -16.92
C GLY A 108 -4.00 -21.43 -15.74
N TYR A 109 -3.92 -20.80 -14.56
CA TYR A 109 -3.21 -21.38 -13.40
C TYR A 109 -4.10 -22.25 -12.53
N ILE A 110 -3.54 -23.39 -12.11
CA ILE A 110 -4.14 -24.30 -11.15
C ILE A 110 -3.66 -23.94 -9.74
N ASN A 111 -4.59 -23.84 -8.79
CA ASN A 111 -4.23 -23.60 -7.39
C ASN A 111 -3.67 -24.90 -6.75
N SER A 112 -2.36 -25.07 -6.82
CA SER A 112 -1.65 -26.18 -6.19
C SER A 112 -0.34 -25.72 -5.53
N ARG A 113 0.12 -26.49 -4.56
CA ARG A 113 1.42 -26.27 -3.89
C ARG A 113 2.59 -26.37 -4.87
N GLU A 114 2.52 -27.33 -5.78
CA GLU A 114 3.56 -27.57 -6.79
C GLU A 114 3.69 -26.36 -7.71
N VAL A 115 2.56 -25.87 -8.26
CA VAL A 115 2.53 -24.67 -9.08
C VAL A 115 3.04 -23.44 -8.32
N PHE A 116 2.69 -23.30 -7.04
CA PHE A 116 3.19 -22.22 -6.21
C PHE A 116 4.72 -22.25 -6.07
N GLN A 117 5.32 -23.43 -5.86
CA GLN A 117 6.78 -23.58 -5.77
C GLN A 117 7.46 -23.33 -7.11
N ASP A 118 6.90 -23.83 -8.21
CA ASP A 118 7.38 -23.58 -9.56
C ASP A 118 7.36 -22.08 -9.89
N ILE A 119 6.28 -21.37 -9.58
CA ILE A 119 6.17 -19.91 -9.73
C ILE A 119 7.29 -19.18 -8.96
N LYS A 120 7.58 -19.58 -7.72
CA LYS A 120 8.67 -18.96 -6.96
C LYS A 120 10.01 -19.09 -7.68
N ILE A 121 10.35 -20.30 -8.14
CA ILE A 121 11.60 -20.57 -8.87
C ILE A 121 11.66 -19.74 -10.16
N ARG A 122 10.58 -19.69 -10.93
CA ARG A 122 10.50 -18.94 -12.19
C ARG A 122 10.67 -17.43 -11.99
N LEU A 123 10.05 -16.86 -10.95
CA LEU A 123 10.20 -15.44 -10.63
C LEU A 123 11.62 -15.10 -10.15
N GLU A 124 12.28 -16.01 -9.42
CA GLU A 124 13.67 -15.86 -8.97
C GLU A 124 14.67 -15.96 -10.13
N THR A 125 14.48 -16.88 -11.06
CA THR A 125 15.36 -17.03 -12.25
C THR A 125 15.24 -15.86 -13.22
N GLY A 126 14.08 -15.23 -13.29
CA GLY A 126 13.86 -13.95 -13.96
C GLY A 126 13.91 -13.94 -15.50
N THR A 127 14.20 -15.07 -16.14
CA THR A 127 14.47 -15.13 -17.59
C THR A 127 13.44 -15.97 -18.33
N GLY A 128 13.20 -15.62 -19.62
CA GLY A 128 12.38 -16.42 -20.53
C GLY A 128 10.87 -16.22 -20.39
N PHE A 129 10.41 -15.24 -19.61
CA PHE A 129 8.99 -14.92 -19.45
C PHE A 129 8.68 -13.49 -19.87
N THR A 130 7.49 -13.32 -20.47
CA THR A 130 6.97 -11.99 -20.79
C THR A 130 6.54 -11.24 -19.51
N ASP A 131 6.41 -9.91 -19.61
CA ASP A 131 5.92 -9.08 -18.49
C ASP A 131 4.54 -9.55 -18.01
N ILE A 132 3.66 -9.97 -18.92
CA ILE A 132 2.32 -10.48 -18.58
C ILE A 132 2.41 -11.78 -17.80
N GLN A 133 3.24 -12.73 -18.23
CA GLN A 133 3.47 -13.99 -17.54
C GLN A 133 4.05 -13.76 -16.14
N ARG A 134 5.04 -12.88 -16.02
CA ARG A 134 5.61 -12.50 -14.72
C ARG A 134 4.56 -11.86 -13.80
N ALA A 135 3.75 -10.95 -14.35
CA ALA A 135 2.67 -10.32 -13.60
C ALA A 135 1.61 -11.33 -13.12
N GLY A 136 1.22 -12.27 -13.96
CA GLY A 136 0.31 -13.38 -13.62
C GLY A 136 0.88 -14.26 -12.52
N MET A 137 2.11 -14.72 -12.67
CA MET A 137 2.83 -15.50 -11.66
C MET A 137 2.94 -14.75 -10.33
N PHE A 138 3.30 -13.47 -10.36
CA PHE A 138 3.42 -12.64 -9.14
C PHE A 138 2.06 -12.47 -8.44
N PHE A 139 0.99 -12.21 -9.20
CA PHE A 139 -0.36 -12.13 -8.66
C PHE A 139 -0.78 -13.44 -7.98
N ILE A 140 -0.58 -14.59 -8.65
CA ILE A 140 -0.86 -15.93 -8.11
C ILE A 140 -0.08 -16.17 -6.81
N LYS A 141 1.24 -15.89 -6.83
CA LYS A 141 2.11 -16.02 -5.65
C LYS A 141 1.55 -15.25 -4.45
N LEU A 142 1.13 -13.99 -4.62
CA LEU A 142 0.54 -13.19 -3.55
C LEU A 142 -0.82 -13.74 -3.09
N LYS A 143 -1.68 -14.11 -4.03
CA LYS A 143 -3.04 -14.59 -3.74
C LYS A 143 -3.08 -15.95 -3.06
N THR A 144 -2.12 -16.81 -3.33
CA THR A 144 -2.07 -18.18 -2.79
C THR A 144 -1.11 -18.35 -1.62
N SER A 145 -0.45 -17.27 -1.17
CA SER A 145 0.41 -17.30 0.01
C SER A 145 -0.32 -16.92 1.30
N PHE A 146 0.18 -17.41 2.44
CA PHE A 146 -0.29 -17.01 3.76
C PHE A 146 0.03 -15.52 3.99
N GLY A 147 -0.93 -14.74 4.46
CA GLY A 147 -0.72 -13.30 4.71
C GLY A 147 -0.29 -12.46 3.50
N ALA A 148 -0.28 -13.02 2.29
CA ALA A 148 0.30 -12.43 1.08
C ALA A 148 1.83 -12.20 1.17
N ASP A 149 2.53 -13.06 1.95
CA ASP A 149 3.98 -13.00 2.15
C ASP A 149 4.78 -13.50 0.94
N GLY A 150 4.13 -14.18 -0.01
CA GLY A 150 4.77 -14.79 -1.18
C GLY A 150 5.73 -15.94 -0.85
N ARG A 151 5.80 -16.39 0.41
CA ARG A 151 6.77 -17.39 0.89
C ARG A 151 6.13 -18.73 1.16
N THR A 152 4.96 -18.72 1.81
CA THR A 152 4.30 -19.93 2.32
C THR A 152 2.96 -20.15 1.64
N PHE A 153 2.79 -21.31 0.98
CA PHE A 153 1.54 -21.67 0.32
C PHE A 153 0.37 -21.82 1.32
N CYS A 154 -0.76 -21.20 1.02
CA CYS A 154 -1.99 -21.25 1.81
C CYS A 154 -3.10 -22.02 1.08
N CYS A 155 -3.34 -23.27 1.44
CA CYS A 155 -4.33 -24.14 0.81
C CYS A 155 -5.79 -23.67 0.97
N HIS A 156 -6.09 -22.78 1.92
CA HIS A 156 -7.43 -22.25 2.15
C HIS A 156 -7.79 -21.08 1.22
N LYS A 157 -6.81 -20.46 0.56
CA LYS A 157 -7.04 -19.37 -0.39
C LYS A 157 -7.37 -19.93 -1.77
N ARG A 158 -8.67 -20.12 -2.06
CA ARG A 158 -9.17 -20.75 -3.29
C ARG A 158 -9.60 -19.77 -4.38
N ASN A 159 -9.70 -18.48 -4.07
CA ASN A 159 -10.31 -17.51 -4.98
C ASN A 159 -9.25 -16.62 -5.66
N LEU A 160 -8.92 -16.97 -6.90
CA LEU A 160 -8.10 -16.19 -7.81
C LEU A 160 -8.95 -15.19 -8.63
N SER A 161 -10.07 -14.74 -8.08
CA SER A 161 -11.03 -13.90 -8.80
C SER A 161 -10.37 -12.64 -9.38
N THR A 162 -10.61 -12.45 -10.66
CA THR A 162 -10.24 -11.28 -11.46
C THR A 162 -11.41 -10.29 -11.64
N ASN A 163 -12.57 -10.55 -11.04
CA ASN A 163 -13.84 -9.81 -11.23
C ASN A 163 -13.72 -8.29 -11.08
N ARG A 164 -12.68 -7.79 -10.43
CA ARG A 164 -12.47 -6.36 -10.19
C ARG A 164 -11.41 -5.74 -11.10
N PHE A 165 -10.83 -6.52 -11.99
CA PHE A 165 -9.72 -6.05 -12.82
C PHE A 165 -10.14 -4.92 -13.76
N GLU A 166 -11.35 -4.96 -14.32
CA GLU A 166 -11.88 -3.86 -15.12
C GLU A 166 -11.94 -2.54 -14.33
N GLU A 167 -12.53 -2.59 -13.13
CA GLU A 167 -12.64 -1.43 -12.23
C GLU A 167 -11.26 -0.86 -11.87
N ILE A 168 -10.31 -1.73 -11.52
CA ILE A 168 -8.93 -1.36 -11.18
C ILE A 168 -8.21 -0.76 -12.38
N SER A 169 -8.30 -1.39 -13.55
CA SER A 169 -7.70 -0.90 -14.79
C SER A 169 -8.20 0.50 -15.15
N GLN A 170 -9.50 0.73 -15.05
CA GLN A 170 -10.10 2.05 -15.28
C GLN A 170 -9.59 3.09 -14.29
N ARG A 171 -9.46 2.72 -13.00
CA ARG A 171 -8.90 3.62 -11.97
C ARG A 171 -7.44 3.98 -12.26
N LEU A 172 -6.66 3.05 -12.78
CA LEU A 172 -5.25 3.26 -13.10
C LEU A 172 -5.01 4.02 -14.41
N LYS A 173 -6.03 4.20 -15.25
CA LYS A 173 -5.89 4.74 -16.61
C LYS A 173 -5.06 6.03 -16.68
N ASN A 174 -5.31 6.95 -15.74
CA ASN A 174 -4.64 8.26 -15.68
C ASN A 174 -3.53 8.33 -14.62
N VAL A 175 -3.21 7.24 -13.93
CA VAL A 175 -2.15 7.19 -12.92
C VAL A 175 -0.81 6.91 -13.62
N VAL A 176 0.21 7.70 -13.36
CA VAL A 176 1.58 7.41 -13.78
C VAL A 176 2.14 6.30 -12.88
N VAL A 177 2.71 5.24 -13.48
CA VAL A 177 3.29 4.11 -12.75
C VAL A 177 4.80 4.13 -12.91
N GLU A 178 5.50 4.46 -11.84
CA GLU A 178 6.95 4.56 -11.75
C GLU A 178 7.56 3.36 -11.00
N ASN A 179 8.85 3.11 -11.25
CA ASN A 179 9.67 2.16 -10.51
C ASN A 179 11.01 2.85 -10.23
N LYS A 180 11.00 3.74 -9.25
CA LYS A 180 12.15 4.59 -8.94
C LYS A 180 12.52 4.48 -7.47
N ASP A 181 13.80 4.75 -7.18
CA ASP A 181 14.22 5.12 -5.82
C ASP A 181 13.44 6.35 -5.35
N PHE A 182 13.08 6.38 -4.07
CA PHE A 182 12.21 7.41 -3.49
C PHE A 182 12.80 8.82 -3.57
N GLU A 183 14.12 9.00 -3.41
CA GLU A 183 14.77 10.32 -3.53
C GLU A 183 14.65 10.88 -4.95
N ASN A 184 14.93 10.02 -5.94
CA ASN A 184 14.81 10.38 -7.34
C ASN A 184 13.37 10.72 -7.71
N LEU A 185 12.41 9.95 -7.20
CA LEU A 185 10.99 10.20 -7.40
C LEU A 185 10.58 11.54 -6.81
N ILE A 186 10.89 11.78 -5.53
CA ILE A 186 10.56 13.02 -4.83
C ILE A 186 11.14 14.21 -5.60
N LYS A 187 12.41 14.17 -5.96
CA LYS A 187 13.08 15.23 -6.73
C LYS A 187 12.39 15.54 -8.07
N VAL A 188 11.93 14.52 -8.79
CA VAL A 188 11.26 14.68 -10.09
C VAL A 188 9.90 15.36 -9.94
N TYR A 189 9.12 14.97 -8.94
CA TYR A 189 7.72 15.38 -8.79
C TYR A 189 7.49 16.54 -7.82
N ASP A 190 8.55 17.02 -7.11
CA ASP A 190 8.41 18.11 -6.14
C ASP A 190 8.02 19.43 -6.79
N ARG A 191 6.90 19.98 -6.33
CA ARG A 191 6.35 21.30 -6.68
C ARG A 191 5.57 21.85 -5.47
N PRO A 192 5.33 23.16 -5.37
CA PRO A 192 4.63 23.75 -4.21
C PRO A 192 3.26 23.13 -3.92
N ASN A 193 2.54 22.68 -4.96
CA ASN A 193 1.21 22.07 -4.85
C ASN A 193 1.24 20.53 -4.95
N ALA A 194 2.39 19.90 -4.70
CA ALA A 194 2.52 18.46 -4.62
C ALA A 194 2.23 17.95 -3.20
N LEU A 195 1.61 16.77 -3.12
CA LEU A 195 1.47 15.97 -1.91
C LEU A 195 2.18 14.65 -2.11
N PHE A 196 3.17 14.39 -1.27
CA PHE A 196 3.83 13.09 -1.16
C PHE A 196 3.19 12.29 -0.03
N TYR A 197 2.63 11.13 -0.36
CA TYR A 197 2.26 10.15 0.65
C TYR A 197 3.35 9.09 0.72
N CYS A 198 3.94 8.93 1.90
CA CYS A 198 5.02 8.01 2.18
C CYS A 198 4.59 6.96 3.21
N ASP A 199 4.79 5.70 2.88
CA ASP A 199 4.54 4.55 3.76
C ASP A 199 5.71 3.56 3.60
N PRO A 200 6.91 3.96 4.05
CA PRO A 200 8.11 3.13 3.88
C PRO A 200 8.05 1.87 4.76
N PRO A 201 8.92 0.88 4.53
CA PRO A 201 9.13 -0.19 5.49
C PRO A 201 9.37 0.39 6.88
N TYR A 202 8.68 -0.15 7.90
CA TYR A 202 8.73 0.40 9.25
C TYR A 202 10.01 0.03 9.95
N HIS A 203 10.58 0.97 10.69
CA HIS A 203 11.74 0.74 11.54
C HIS A 203 11.52 -0.49 12.44
N THR A 204 12.52 -1.37 12.52
CA THR A 204 12.51 -2.68 13.19
C THR A 204 11.69 -3.80 12.51
N THR A 205 10.96 -3.51 11.43
CA THR A 205 10.15 -4.50 10.70
C THR A 205 10.58 -4.70 9.25
N GLU A 206 11.68 -4.09 8.83
CA GLU A 206 12.20 -4.07 7.45
C GLU A 206 12.42 -5.48 6.89
N LYS A 207 12.78 -6.45 7.73
CA LYS A 207 12.98 -7.87 7.39
C LYS A 207 11.77 -8.58 6.76
N TYR A 208 10.59 -8.00 6.86
CA TYR A 208 9.38 -8.56 6.26
C TYR A 208 9.19 -8.17 4.79
N TYR A 209 9.99 -7.23 4.30
CA TYR A 209 9.92 -6.74 2.92
C TYR A 209 11.02 -7.38 2.07
N ASP A 210 10.74 -7.58 0.78
CA ASP A 210 11.71 -8.13 -0.18
C ASP A 210 12.76 -7.09 -0.61
N VAL A 211 12.43 -5.80 -0.49
CA VAL A 211 13.36 -4.69 -0.74
C VAL A 211 13.98 -4.28 0.57
N GLN A 212 15.31 -4.27 0.62
CA GLN A 212 16.04 -3.81 1.80
C GLN A 212 15.76 -2.32 2.02
N PHE A 213 15.47 -1.95 3.25
CA PHE A 213 15.34 -0.57 3.71
C PHE A 213 16.09 -0.47 5.03
N THR A 214 17.17 0.28 5.05
CA THR A 214 18.11 0.35 6.16
C THR A 214 17.86 1.59 7.02
N GLU A 215 18.54 1.70 8.17
CA GLU A 215 18.49 2.91 8.98
C GLU A 215 18.97 4.13 8.20
N ASP A 216 19.98 3.97 7.34
CA ASP A 216 20.44 5.04 6.43
C ASP A 216 19.32 5.47 5.46
N ASP A 217 18.45 4.56 5.02
CA ASP A 217 17.33 4.90 4.14
C ASP A 217 16.27 5.71 4.86
N HIS A 218 16.04 5.48 6.16
CA HIS A 218 15.18 6.35 6.98
C HIS A 218 15.75 7.77 7.06
N LEU A 219 17.06 7.91 7.24
CA LEU A 219 17.76 9.23 7.25
C LEU A 219 17.71 9.89 5.86
N ARG A 220 17.94 9.13 4.78
CA ARG A 220 17.82 9.62 3.40
C ARG A 220 16.40 10.13 3.11
N LEU A 221 15.37 9.39 3.52
CA LEU A 221 13.98 9.80 3.34
C LEU A 221 13.67 11.09 4.10
N LYS A 222 14.12 11.17 5.36
CA LYS A 222 13.98 12.40 6.16
C LYS A 222 14.63 13.59 5.45
N ASN A 223 15.88 13.43 5.03
CA ASN A 223 16.62 14.48 4.32
C ASN A 223 15.91 14.90 3.01
N ALA A 224 15.39 13.94 2.23
CA ALA A 224 14.65 14.26 1.02
C ALA A 224 13.38 15.06 1.33
N LEU A 225 12.63 14.70 2.39
CA LEU A 225 11.40 15.38 2.81
C LEU A 225 11.64 16.76 3.43
N ASP A 226 12.79 16.99 4.04
CA ASP A 226 13.17 18.31 4.58
C ASP A 226 13.35 19.39 3.51
N HIS A 227 13.65 18.98 2.29
CA HIS A 227 14.00 19.90 1.20
C HIS A 227 12.92 20.06 0.14
N ILE A 228 11.73 19.44 0.31
CA ILE A 228 10.65 19.60 -0.65
C ILE A 228 9.98 20.97 -0.56
N LYS A 229 9.46 21.41 -1.70
CA LYS A 229 8.60 22.61 -1.82
C LYS A 229 7.14 22.25 -1.53
N GLY A 230 6.79 21.00 -1.72
CA GLY A 230 5.46 20.45 -1.53
C GLY A 230 5.14 20.10 -0.09
N LYS A 231 4.10 19.29 0.06
CA LYS A 231 3.64 18.77 1.33
C LYS A 231 3.87 17.26 1.40
N PHE A 232 4.06 16.75 2.61
CA PHE A 232 4.06 15.31 2.80
C PHE A 232 3.11 14.88 3.92
N VAL A 233 2.62 13.65 3.78
CA VAL A 233 1.99 12.86 4.84
C VAL A 233 2.72 11.51 4.86
N LEU A 234 3.25 11.16 6.01
CA LEU A 234 4.10 10.01 6.23
C LEU A 234 3.48 9.13 7.32
N SER A 235 3.39 7.83 7.11
CA SER A 235 2.95 6.85 8.11
C SER A 235 4.13 6.00 8.57
N TYR A 236 4.22 5.78 9.90
CA TYR A 236 5.23 4.94 10.54
C TYR A 236 4.67 4.21 11.75
N ASN A 237 5.41 3.18 12.22
CA ASN A 237 5.25 2.69 13.59
C ASN A 237 5.64 3.77 14.59
N ASP A 238 5.02 3.72 15.76
CA ASP A 238 5.30 4.62 16.86
C ASP A 238 6.49 4.08 17.66
N ASP A 239 7.70 4.56 17.37
CA ASP A 239 8.91 4.26 18.12
C ASP A 239 9.77 5.51 18.38
N GLU A 240 10.73 5.37 19.28
CA GLU A 240 11.54 6.49 19.76
C GLU A 240 12.44 7.07 18.66
N PHE A 241 13.04 6.23 17.81
CA PHE A 241 13.88 6.66 16.70
C PHE A 241 13.08 7.54 15.72
N ILE A 242 11.90 7.10 15.33
CA ILE A 242 11.03 7.85 14.39
C ILE A 242 10.54 9.16 15.02
N ARG A 243 10.19 9.15 16.31
CA ARG A 243 9.76 10.37 17.01
C ARG A 243 10.89 11.40 17.09
N GLU A 244 12.11 10.98 17.40
CA GLU A 244 13.26 11.89 17.43
C GLU A 244 13.61 12.39 16.02
N LEU A 245 13.61 11.51 15.02
CA LEU A 245 13.94 11.84 13.64
C LEU A 245 12.99 12.92 13.05
N TYR A 246 11.70 12.88 13.42
CA TYR A 246 10.68 13.78 12.89
C TYR A 246 10.11 14.75 13.94
N LYS A 247 10.83 15.02 15.03
CA LYS A 247 10.37 15.87 16.16
C LYS A 247 9.94 17.28 15.77
N ASP A 248 10.49 17.83 14.70
CA ASP A 248 10.18 19.18 14.23
C ASP A 248 8.91 19.27 13.37
N TYR A 249 8.22 18.13 13.16
CA TYR A 249 7.01 18.02 12.36
C TYR A 249 5.77 17.72 13.22
N THR A 250 4.61 17.90 12.64
CA THR A 250 3.36 17.52 13.30
C THR A 250 3.25 15.99 13.35
N ILE A 251 3.26 15.41 14.56
CA ILE A 251 3.11 13.98 14.81
C ILE A 251 1.72 13.70 15.40
N ILE A 252 0.94 12.86 14.73
CA ILE A 252 -0.42 12.49 15.11
C ILE A 252 -0.44 11.01 15.47
N ASN A 253 -0.80 10.68 16.71
CA ASN A 253 -0.92 9.28 17.14
C ASN A 253 -2.16 8.62 16.54
N VAL A 254 -1.97 7.42 16.01
CA VAL A 254 -3.03 6.57 15.47
C VAL A 254 -2.88 5.17 16.07
N SER A 255 -3.98 4.61 16.53
CA SER A 255 -4.00 3.25 17.03
C SER A 255 -4.96 2.41 16.21
N ARG A 256 -4.57 1.17 15.90
CA ARG A 256 -5.46 0.17 15.30
C ARG A 256 -5.40 -1.14 16.07
N GLN A 257 -6.52 -1.84 16.12
CA GLN A 257 -6.53 -3.20 16.64
C GLN A 257 -5.76 -4.12 15.69
N ASN A 258 -4.99 -5.04 16.27
CA ASN A 258 -4.32 -6.08 15.51
C ASN A 258 -5.34 -7.17 15.13
N ASN A 259 -5.46 -7.48 13.83
CA ASN A 259 -6.36 -8.53 13.35
C ASN A 259 -5.81 -9.95 13.56
N LEU A 260 -4.51 -10.09 13.92
CA LEU A 260 -3.82 -11.37 14.06
C LEU A 260 -3.46 -11.72 15.51
N SER A 261 -3.53 -10.74 16.43
CA SER A 261 -3.24 -10.93 17.85
C SER A 261 -4.07 -9.96 18.69
N SER A 262 -4.17 -10.20 20.01
CA SER A 262 -4.91 -9.35 20.95
C SER A 262 -4.28 -7.98 21.25
N GLY A 263 -3.23 -7.58 20.52
CA GLY A 263 -2.51 -6.32 20.69
C GLY A 263 -3.05 -5.15 19.88
N THR A 264 -2.67 -3.94 20.26
CA THR A 264 -2.93 -2.70 19.53
C THR A 264 -1.63 -2.27 18.84
N TYR A 265 -1.64 -2.07 17.52
CA TYR A 265 -0.55 -1.42 16.84
C TYR A 265 -0.63 0.08 17.05
N LYS A 266 0.48 0.65 17.51
CA LYS A 266 0.66 2.10 17.60
C LYS A 266 1.36 2.57 16.34
N GLU A 267 0.72 3.46 15.63
CA GLU A 267 1.26 4.09 14.42
C GLU A 267 1.21 5.61 14.59
N VAL A 268 2.01 6.32 13.84
CA VAL A 268 2.01 7.77 13.77
C VAL A 268 1.79 8.24 12.34
N ILE A 269 1.08 9.34 12.19
CA ILE A 269 1.02 10.10 10.95
C ILE A 269 1.81 11.39 11.16
N ILE A 270 2.76 11.66 10.28
CA ILE A 270 3.68 12.79 10.36
C ILE A 270 3.45 13.67 9.14
N LYS A 271 3.44 15.01 9.32
CA LYS A 271 3.22 15.94 8.21
C LYS A 271 3.91 17.29 8.44
N ASN A 272 4.21 18.01 7.35
CA ASN A 272 4.90 19.30 7.36
C ASN A 272 3.99 20.54 7.24
N PHE A 273 2.70 20.40 7.50
CA PHE A 273 1.72 21.49 7.39
C PHE A 273 0.67 21.43 8.49
#